data_1a41fedc5831c7a9875fce56357c359c
#
_entry.id   1a41fedc5831c7a9875fce56357c359c
#
_cell.length_a   1.000
_cell.length_b   1.000
_cell.length_c   1.000
_cell.angle_alpha   90.00
_cell.angle_beta   90.00
_cell.angle_gamma   90.00
#
_symmetry.space_group_name_H-M   'P 1'
#
loop_
_entity.id
_entity.type
_entity.pdbx_description
1 polymer ?
#
loop_
_entity_poly.entity_id
_entity_poly.type
_entity_poly.pdbx_seq_one_letter_code
_entity_poly.pdbx_strand_id
1 'polypeptide(L)'
;MNPAGPSPRAVAAACKALSRIDAYPDRESLALVRALGRAQGIPEDTIVCGAGASDIIWRLAAAVRPKRIVVCAPTFSEYAEAASYYGACVQEFPLSEADDFDVPASFARAIEGPGDVAYLCNPNNPTGRLVDPRVIDAAACRCEQVGALLVVDECFLGFAPDARERSVAARAAC
;
A
#
# COMPACT_ATOMS: atom_id res chain seq x y z
N MET A 1 -3.39 0.25 -15.66
CA MET A 1 -2.54 1.32 -16.27
C MET A 1 -3.34 2.62 -16.34
N ASN A 2 -2.68 3.76 -16.19
CA ASN A 2 -3.35 5.07 -16.28
C ASN A 2 -3.80 5.34 -17.74
N PRO A 3 -5.11 5.45 -18.03
CA PRO A 3 -5.59 5.68 -19.39
C PRO A 3 -5.22 7.06 -19.95
N ALA A 4 -4.90 8.02 -19.08
CA ALA A 4 -4.43 9.35 -19.50
C ALA A 4 -2.95 9.38 -19.92
N GLY A 5 -2.25 8.26 -19.81
CA GLY A 5 -0.81 8.17 -20.09
C GLY A 5 0.07 8.87 -19.04
N PRO A 6 1.37 9.00 -19.31
CA PRO A 6 2.29 9.64 -18.40
C PRO A 6 2.14 11.17 -18.41
N SER A 7 2.37 11.80 -17.27
CA SER A 7 2.42 13.25 -17.18
C SER A 7 3.52 13.83 -18.10
N PRO A 8 3.21 14.81 -18.98
CA PRO A 8 4.22 15.46 -19.81
C PRO A 8 5.39 16.07 -19.00
N ARG A 9 5.11 16.58 -17.80
CA ARG A 9 6.11 17.10 -16.88
C ARG A 9 7.05 16.00 -16.37
N ALA A 10 6.51 14.80 -16.07
CA ALA A 10 7.31 13.65 -15.64
C ALA A 10 8.21 13.15 -16.77
N VAL A 11 7.68 13.06 -18.00
CA VAL A 11 8.46 12.70 -19.19
C VAL A 11 9.60 13.68 -19.42
N ALA A 12 9.32 14.98 -19.40
CA ALA A 12 10.35 16.02 -19.57
C ALA A 12 11.43 15.95 -18.48
N ALA A 13 11.05 15.70 -17.22
CA ALA A 13 12.00 15.53 -16.13
C ALA A 13 12.89 14.29 -16.31
N ALA A 14 12.31 13.16 -16.76
CA ALA A 14 13.05 11.94 -17.05
C ALA A 14 14.06 12.16 -18.20
N CYS A 15 13.64 12.79 -19.31
CA CYS A 15 14.54 13.15 -20.42
C CYS A 15 15.69 14.05 -19.95
N LYS A 16 15.40 15.05 -19.11
CA LYS A 16 16.45 15.91 -18.53
C LYS A 16 17.43 15.12 -17.65
N ALA A 17 16.97 14.12 -16.92
CA ALA A 17 17.81 13.31 -16.04
C ALA A 17 18.81 12.43 -16.81
N LEU A 18 18.55 12.09 -18.07
CA LEU A 18 19.47 11.33 -18.92
C LEU A 18 20.83 12.01 -19.12
N SER A 19 20.92 13.35 -19.00
CA SER A 19 22.20 14.06 -19.08
C SER A 19 23.15 13.77 -17.91
N ARG A 20 22.70 13.04 -16.90
CA ARG A 20 23.48 12.67 -15.70
C ARG A 20 23.45 11.16 -15.44
N ILE A 21 23.26 10.38 -16.49
CA ILE A 21 23.15 8.91 -16.39
C ILE A 21 24.45 8.25 -15.90
N ASP A 22 25.57 8.93 -16.02
CA ASP A 22 26.89 8.54 -15.53
C ASP A 22 27.10 8.77 -14.04
N ALA A 23 26.23 9.52 -13.38
CA ALA A 23 26.29 9.76 -11.95
C ALA A 23 25.63 8.64 -11.14
N TYR A 24 26.20 8.30 -9.98
CA TYR A 24 25.52 7.40 -9.05
C TYR A 24 24.16 7.98 -8.61
N PRO A 25 23.12 7.15 -8.50
CA PRO A 25 21.82 7.61 -8.01
C PRO A 25 21.90 8.03 -6.54
N ASP A 26 21.00 8.94 -6.16
CA ASP A 26 20.76 9.30 -4.76
C ASP A 26 20.19 8.09 -4.02
N ARG A 27 21.01 7.46 -3.17
CA ARG A 27 20.66 6.23 -2.46
C ARG A 27 19.45 6.39 -1.53
N GLU A 28 19.28 7.56 -0.97
CA GLU A 28 18.24 7.85 0.02
C GLU A 28 17.04 8.56 -0.61
N SER A 29 17.14 8.88 -1.92
CA SER A 29 16.08 9.60 -2.66
C SER A 29 15.62 10.88 -1.97
N LEU A 30 16.54 11.61 -1.34
CA LEU A 30 16.24 12.77 -0.46
C LEU A 30 15.38 13.84 -1.14
N ALA A 31 15.64 14.12 -2.42
CA ALA A 31 14.84 15.08 -3.17
C ALA A 31 13.39 14.64 -3.33
N LEU A 32 13.16 13.34 -3.56
CA LEU A 32 11.83 12.74 -3.68
C LEU A 32 11.13 12.69 -2.31
N VAL A 33 11.82 12.23 -1.26
CA VAL A 33 11.30 12.18 0.12
C VAL A 33 10.81 13.57 0.55
N ARG A 34 11.62 14.63 0.35
CA ARG A 34 11.22 16.01 0.65
C ARG A 34 10.01 16.48 -0.16
N ALA A 35 9.94 16.09 -1.44
CA ALA A 35 8.80 16.45 -2.28
C ALA A 35 7.52 15.73 -1.83
N LEU A 36 7.60 14.46 -1.48
CA LEU A 36 6.48 13.67 -0.95
C LEU A 36 6.03 14.18 0.42
N GLY A 37 6.96 14.42 1.34
CA GLY A 37 6.65 14.97 2.67
C GLY A 37 5.87 16.27 2.58
N ARG A 38 6.32 17.21 1.73
CA ARG A 38 5.58 18.45 1.48
C ARG A 38 4.23 18.25 0.81
N ALA A 39 4.14 17.34 -0.15
CA ALA A 39 2.90 17.09 -0.89
C ALA A 39 1.83 16.41 -0.05
N GLN A 40 2.23 15.49 0.82
CA GLN A 40 1.35 14.71 1.67
C GLN A 40 1.16 15.31 3.07
N GLY A 41 2.04 16.23 3.48
CA GLY A 41 2.00 16.82 4.81
C GLY A 41 2.44 15.86 5.92
N ILE A 42 3.36 14.93 5.61
CA ILE A 42 3.88 13.92 6.54
C ILE A 42 5.39 14.12 6.79
N PRO A 43 5.93 13.67 7.94
CA PRO A 43 7.34 13.78 8.25
C PRO A 43 8.22 13.00 7.26
N GLU A 44 9.37 13.57 6.88
CA GLU A 44 10.28 12.97 5.90
C GLU A 44 10.89 11.64 6.37
N ASP A 45 11.09 11.47 7.66
CA ASP A 45 11.63 10.26 8.30
C ASP A 45 10.64 9.08 8.34
N THR A 46 9.37 9.32 8.00
CA THR A 46 8.35 8.28 7.85
C THR A 46 8.19 7.79 6.40
N ILE A 47 9.01 8.30 5.45
CA ILE A 47 8.88 8.01 4.03
C ILE A 47 10.02 7.11 3.55
N VAL A 48 9.66 5.99 2.94
CA VAL A 48 10.57 5.10 2.22
C VAL A 48 10.21 5.08 0.75
N CYS A 49 11.19 5.34 -0.13
CA CYS A 49 11.00 5.29 -1.57
C CYS A 49 11.43 3.94 -2.14
N GLY A 50 10.76 3.50 -3.20
CA GLY A 50 11.06 2.28 -3.94
C GLY A 50 10.70 2.38 -5.42
N ALA A 51 11.05 1.35 -6.18
CA ALA A 51 10.77 1.24 -7.62
C ALA A 51 9.35 0.73 -7.88
N GLY A 52 8.35 1.45 -7.37
CA GLY A 52 6.94 1.08 -7.45
C GLY A 52 6.47 0.27 -6.24
N ALA A 53 5.15 -0.02 -6.19
CA ALA A 53 4.53 -0.71 -5.07
C ALA A 53 5.08 -2.12 -4.87
N SER A 54 5.31 -2.88 -5.95
CA SER A 54 5.87 -4.23 -5.86
C SER A 54 7.21 -4.25 -5.11
N ASP A 55 8.13 -3.32 -5.41
CA ASP A 55 9.41 -3.24 -4.68
C ASP A 55 9.19 -3.00 -3.18
N ILE A 56 8.27 -2.10 -2.83
CA ILE A 56 7.95 -1.82 -1.42
C ILE A 56 7.30 -3.03 -0.75
N ILE A 57 6.39 -3.74 -1.41
CA ILE A 57 5.74 -4.95 -0.89
C ILE A 57 6.79 -6.03 -0.57
N TRP A 58 7.69 -6.31 -1.52
CA TRP A 58 8.75 -7.29 -1.33
C TRP A 58 9.72 -6.90 -0.22
N ARG A 59 10.13 -5.63 -0.15
CA ARG A 59 11.00 -5.12 0.91
C ARG A 59 10.32 -5.17 2.28
N LEU A 60 9.03 -4.86 2.34
CA LEU A 60 8.25 -4.97 3.58
C LEU A 60 8.18 -6.43 4.05
N ALA A 61 7.85 -7.37 3.16
CA ALA A 61 7.82 -8.79 3.48
C ALA A 61 9.20 -9.30 3.97
N ALA A 62 10.29 -8.85 3.35
CA ALA A 62 11.65 -9.20 3.76
C ALA A 62 12.00 -8.65 5.15
N ALA A 63 11.58 -7.42 5.45
CA ALA A 63 11.90 -6.74 6.71
C ALA A 63 11.05 -7.27 7.88
N VAL A 64 9.75 -7.41 7.67
CA VAL A 64 8.79 -7.81 8.72
C VAL A 64 8.82 -9.32 8.94
N ARG A 65 9.01 -10.11 7.88
CA ARG A 65 8.93 -11.58 7.88
C ARG A 65 7.68 -12.08 8.60
N PRO A 66 6.50 -11.75 8.06
CA PRO A 66 5.25 -12.10 8.71
C PRO A 66 5.15 -13.62 8.90
N LYS A 67 4.51 -14.06 9.97
CA LYS A 67 4.14 -15.47 10.15
C LYS A 67 2.93 -15.81 9.28
N ARG A 68 2.01 -14.88 9.17
CA ARG A 68 0.78 -14.99 8.41
C ARG A 68 0.42 -13.64 7.81
N ILE A 69 -0.14 -13.68 6.60
CA ILE A 69 -0.81 -12.51 6.05
C ILE A 69 -2.31 -12.76 5.91
N VAL A 70 -3.10 -11.71 6.04
CA VAL A 70 -4.54 -11.71 5.79
C VAL A 70 -4.79 -10.78 4.61
N VAL A 71 -5.34 -11.32 3.53
CA VAL A 71 -5.61 -10.60 2.29
C VAL A 71 -7.04 -10.82 1.85
N CYS A 72 -7.68 -9.83 1.24
CA CYS A 72 -8.94 -10.03 0.56
C CYS A 72 -8.74 -10.91 -0.69
N ALA A 73 -9.75 -11.65 -1.11
CA ALA A 73 -9.76 -12.41 -2.35
C ALA A 73 -11.06 -12.14 -3.12
N PRO A 74 -11.00 -11.55 -4.35
CA PRO A 74 -9.79 -11.21 -5.10
C PRO A 74 -9.09 -9.93 -4.62
N THR A 75 -7.74 -9.91 -4.73
CA THR A 75 -6.91 -8.72 -4.56
C THR A 75 -5.60 -8.84 -5.36
N PHE A 76 -4.68 -7.89 -5.22
CA PHE A 76 -3.41 -7.91 -5.92
C PHE A 76 -2.51 -9.06 -5.44
N SER A 77 -2.02 -9.88 -6.37
CA SER A 77 -1.33 -11.16 -6.07
C SER A 77 0.02 -11.00 -5.36
N GLU A 78 0.71 -9.88 -5.57
CA GLU A 78 2.05 -9.62 -5.03
C GLU A 78 2.12 -9.70 -3.50
N TYR A 79 1.02 -9.41 -2.80
CA TYR A 79 1.01 -9.54 -1.33
C TYR A 79 1.24 -10.99 -0.91
N ALA A 80 0.48 -11.90 -1.53
CA ALA A 80 0.57 -13.33 -1.27
C ALA A 80 1.90 -13.91 -1.76
N GLU A 81 2.36 -13.50 -2.94
CA GLU A 81 3.61 -13.97 -3.54
C GLU A 81 4.82 -13.59 -2.68
N ALA A 82 4.93 -12.30 -2.32
CA ALA A 82 6.03 -11.81 -1.51
C ALA A 82 6.06 -12.46 -0.11
N ALA A 83 4.90 -12.56 0.54
CA ALA A 83 4.81 -13.15 1.87
C ALA A 83 5.13 -14.65 1.86
N SER A 84 4.60 -15.39 0.88
CA SER A 84 4.87 -16.84 0.71
C SER A 84 6.35 -17.11 0.45
N TYR A 85 7.02 -16.27 -0.33
CA TYR A 85 8.46 -16.38 -0.59
C TYR A 85 9.28 -16.36 0.71
N TYR A 86 8.85 -15.58 1.69
CA TYR A 86 9.49 -15.51 3.02
C TYR A 86 8.88 -16.48 4.05
N GLY A 87 8.04 -17.43 3.61
CA GLY A 87 7.53 -18.51 4.43
C GLY A 87 6.28 -18.18 5.25
N ALA A 88 5.60 -17.08 4.94
CA ALA A 88 4.34 -16.74 5.61
C ALA A 88 3.19 -17.64 5.14
N CYS A 89 2.27 -17.94 6.05
CA CYS A 89 0.97 -18.51 5.70
C CYS A 89 0.07 -17.43 5.09
N VAL A 90 -0.62 -17.72 4.00
CA VAL A 90 -1.58 -16.81 3.38
C VAL A 90 -2.99 -17.20 3.79
N GLN A 91 -3.70 -16.31 4.45
CA GLN A 91 -5.12 -16.43 4.75
C GLN A 91 -5.89 -15.51 3.82
N GLU A 92 -6.66 -16.11 2.92
CA GLU A 92 -7.58 -15.39 2.08
C GLU A 92 -8.89 -15.12 2.79
N PHE A 93 -9.37 -13.89 2.71
CA PHE A 93 -10.69 -13.47 3.15
C PHE A 93 -11.56 -13.30 1.88
N PRO A 94 -12.49 -14.22 1.59
CA PRO A 94 -13.25 -14.18 0.35
C PRO A 94 -14.21 -12.99 0.33
N LEU A 95 -14.17 -12.23 -0.76
CA LEU A 95 -15.17 -11.20 -1.07
C LEU A 95 -16.25 -11.79 -1.98
N SER A 96 -17.47 -11.27 -1.87
CA SER A 96 -18.64 -11.78 -2.60
C SER A 96 -19.02 -10.83 -3.73
N GLU A 97 -19.32 -11.40 -4.90
CA GLU A 97 -19.93 -10.64 -6.01
C GLU A 97 -21.32 -10.12 -5.64
N ALA A 98 -22.06 -10.84 -4.79
CA ALA A 98 -23.36 -10.40 -4.31
C ALA A 98 -23.32 -9.12 -3.48
N ASP A 99 -22.14 -8.82 -2.89
CA ASP A 99 -21.86 -7.60 -2.13
C ASP A 99 -20.95 -6.64 -2.92
N ASP A 100 -20.95 -6.73 -4.26
CA ASP A 100 -20.10 -5.92 -5.15
C ASP A 100 -18.60 -5.98 -4.80
N PHE A 101 -18.14 -7.06 -4.19
CA PHE A 101 -16.78 -7.23 -3.69
C PHE A 101 -16.37 -6.18 -2.64
N ASP A 102 -17.31 -5.57 -1.94
CA ASP A 102 -17.01 -4.65 -0.84
C ASP A 102 -16.36 -5.41 0.33
N VAL A 103 -15.39 -4.79 0.97
CA VAL A 103 -14.75 -5.35 2.15
C VAL A 103 -15.66 -5.15 3.36
N PRO A 104 -16.16 -6.22 3.99
CA PRO A 104 -17.07 -6.08 5.11
C PRO A 104 -16.31 -5.79 6.42
N ALA A 105 -17.00 -5.21 7.41
CA ALA A 105 -16.44 -4.94 8.73
C ALA A 105 -15.90 -6.19 9.46
N SER A 106 -16.39 -7.39 9.08
CA SER A 106 -15.90 -8.67 9.61
C SER A 106 -14.46 -8.99 9.22
N PHE A 107 -13.87 -8.32 8.20
CA PHE A 107 -12.47 -8.48 7.83
C PHE A 107 -11.53 -8.33 9.03
N ALA A 108 -11.78 -7.36 9.91
CA ALA A 108 -10.97 -7.14 11.09
C ALA A 108 -10.87 -8.37 12.01
N ARG A 109 -11.88 -9.24 12.01
CA ARG A 109 -11.89 -10.46 12.85
C ARG A 109 -10.93 -11.54 12.34
N ALA A 110 -10.53 -11.49 11.08
CA ALA A 110 -9.55 -12.40 10.51
C ALA A 110 -8.12 -12.12 10.99
N ILE A 111 -7.88 -10.95 11.61
CA ILE A 111 -6.58 -10.55 12.18
C ILE A 111 -6.53 -11.06 13.61
N GLU A 112 -5.65 -12.01 13.91
CA GLU A 112 -5.72 -12.77 15.15
C GLU A 112 -4.62 -12.42 16.16
N GLY A 113 -3.40 -12.13 15.71
CA GLY A 113 -2.32 -11.96 16.66
C GLY A 113 -1.02 -11.34 16.16
N PRO A 114 -0.01 -11.29 17.03
CA PRO A 114 1.28 -10.70 16.70
C PRO A 114 1.99 -11.55 15.63
N GLY A 115 2.55 -10.85 14.65
CA GLY A 115 3.17 -11.45 13.46
C GLY A 115 2.22 -11.62 12.30
N ASP A 116 0.94 -11.24 12.43
CA ASP A 116 0.05 -11.07 11.29
C ASP A 116 0.35 -9.75 10.57
N VAL A 117 0.22 -9.77 9.25
CA VAL A 117 0.17 -8.56 8.43
C VAL A 117 -1.12 -8.61 7.61
N ALA A 118 -2.02 -7.66 7.85
CA ALA A 118 -3.25 -7.52 7.07
C ALA A 118 -3.02 -6.52 5.93
N TYR A 119 -3.46 -6.88 4.72
CA TYR A 119 -3.39 -6.01 3.55
C TYR A 119 -4.78 -5.57 3.11
N LEU A 120 -4.95 -4.28 2.89
CA LEU A 120 -6.12 -3.68 2.25
C LEU A 120 -5.65 -2.87 1.04
N CYS A 121 -6.09 -3.26 -0.15
CA CYS A 121 -5.87 -2.49 -1.37
C CYS A 121 -7.02 -1.50 -1.54
N ASN A 122 -6.73 -0.21 -1.65
CA ASN A 122 -7.75 0.85 -1.62
C ASN A 122 -7.46 1.97 -2.64
N PRO A 123 -8.16 2.02 -3.77
CA PRO A 123 -9.15 1.05 -4.31
C PRO A 123 -8.57 -0.32 -4.58
N ASN A 124 -9.38 -1.36 -4.39
CA ASN A 124 -8.93 -2.74 -4.58
C ASN A 124 -8.66 -3.06 -6.06
N ASN A 125 -7.56 -3.71 -6.32
CA ASN A 125 -7.24 -4.30 -7.62
C ASN A 125 -7.51 -5.83 -7.52
N PRO A 126 -8.42 -6.44 -8.34
CA PRO A 126 -8.93 -5.91 -9.61
C PRO A 126 -10.33 -5.27 -9.55
N THR A 127 -10.99 -5.24 -8.42
CA THR A 127 -12.43 -4.91 -8.34
C THR A 127 -12.74 -3.40 -8.52
N GLY A 128 -11.74 -2.53 -8.31
CA GLY A 128 -11.90 -1.08 -8.36
C GLY A 128 -12.69 -0.50 -7.17
N ARG A 129 -13.08 -1.35 -6.20
CA ARG A 129 -13.90 -0.91 -5.05
C ARG A 129 -13.05 -0.16 -4.03
N LEU A 130 -13.60 0.95 -3.55
CA LEU A 130 -13.05 1.69 -2.41
C LEU A 130 -13.43 0.99 -1.12
N VAL A 131 -12.47 0.85 -0.22
CA VAL A 131 -12.74 0.34 1.13
C VAL A 131 -13.42 1.43 1.96
N ASP A 132 -14.48 1.08 2.66
CA ASP A 132 -15.15 2.00 3.60
C ASP A 132 -14.13 2.43 4.69
N PRO A 133 -13.95 3.73 4.94
CA PRO A 133 -13.03 4.20 6.00
C PRO A 133 -13.26 3.54 7.36
N ARG A 134 -14.50 3.20 7.70
CA ARG A 134 -14.84 2.51 8.95
C ARG A 134 -14.25 1.09 9.02
N VAL A 135 -14.10 0.43 7.86
CA VAL A 135 -13.46 -0.89 7.80
C VAL A 135 -11.95 -0.76 8.00
N ILE A 136 -11.33 0.25 7.41
CA ILE A 136 -9.90 0.54 7.63
C ILE A 136 -9.66 0.85 9.10
N ASP A 137 -10.49 1.68 9.72
CA ASP A 137 -10.39 2.03 11.13
C ASP A 137 -10.57 0.80 12.04
N ALA A 138 -11.54 -0.06 11.74
CA ALA A 138 -11.74 -1.30 12.49
C ALA A 138 -10.55 -2.26 12.37
N ALA A 139 -9.96 -2.38 11.17
CA ALA A 139 -8.77 -3.20 10.95
C ALA A 139 -7.55 -2.62 11.68
N ALA A 140 -7.36 -1.29 11.64
CA ALA A 140 -6.26 -0.62 12.36
C ALA A 140 -6.37 -0.81 13.87
N CYS A 141 -7.56 -0.56 14.44
CA CYS A 141 -7.83 -0.79 15.85
C CYS A 141 -7.59 -2.24 16.26
N ARG A 142 -8.00 -3.18 15.41
CA ARG A 142 -7.76 -4.61 15.66
C ARG A 142 -6.28 -4.95 15.63
N CYS A 143 -5.54 -4.45 14.64
CA CYS A 143 -4.09 -4.65 14.56
C CYS A 143 -3.38 -4.14 15.82
N GLU A 144 -3.75 -2.95 16.29
CA GLU A 144 -3.21 -2.39 17.53
C GLU A 144 -3.49 -3.28 18.75
N GLN A 145 -4.73 -3.76 18.90
CA GLN A 145 -5.14 -4.63 20.00
C GLN A 145 -4.37 -5.95 20.07
N VAL A 146 -4.02 -6.52 18.93
CA VAL A 146 -3.39 -7.85 18.85
C VAL A 146 -1.90 -7.81 18.51
N GLY A 147 -1.32 -6.64 18.29
CA GLY A 147 0.08 -6.48 17.91
C GLY A 147 0.37 -6.92 16.47
N ALA A 148 -0.60 -6.81 15.58
CA ALA A 148 -0.46 -7.05 14.14
C ALA A 148 -0.11 -5.76 13.38
N LEU A 149 0.24 -5.88 12.09
CA LEU A 149 0.50 -4.76 11.21
C LEU A 149 -0.62 -4.63 10.17
N LEU A 150 -1.13 -3.42 9.95
CA LEU A 150 -2.00 -3.11 8.82
C LEU A 150 -1.21 -2.41 7.72
N VAL A 151 -1.33 -2.90 6.50
CA VAL A 151 -0.81 -2.27 5.28
C VAL A 151 -1.98 -1.85 4.40
N VAL A 152 -2.06 -0.58 4.06
CA VAL A 152 -3.07 -0.05 3.14
C VAL A 152 -2.36 0.39 1.86
N ASP A 153 -2.64 -0.31 0.77
CA ASP A 153 -2.08 0.02 -0.55
C ASP A 153 -2.98 1.01 -1.26
N GLU A 154 -2.51 2.23 -1.42
CA GLU A 154 -3.21 3.36 -2.03
C GLU A 154 -2.73 3.66 -3.46
N CYS A 155 -2.11 2.71 -4.16
CA CYS A 155 -1.55 2.92 -5.51
C CYS A 155 -2.56 3.51 -6.50
N PHE A 156 -3.82 3.14 -6.37
CA PHE A 156 -4.90 3.62 -7.25
C PHE A 156 -5.77 4.71 -6.64
N LEU A 157 -5.49 5.14 -5.42
CA LEU A 157 -6.32 6.13 -4.73
C LEU A 157 -6.41 7.46 -5.48
N GLY A 158 -5.35 7.84 -6.19
CA GLY A 158 -5.34 9.06 -7.01
C GLY A 158 -6.38 9.11 -8.14
N PHE A 159 -7.04 7.99 -8.47
CA PHE A 159 -8.16 7.94 -9.42
C PHE A 159 -9.54 8.11 -8.75
N ALA A 160 -9.58 8.05 -7.42
CA ALA A 160 -10.84 8.23 -6.70
C ALA A 160 -11.18 9.72 -6.50
N PRO A 161 -12.46 10.08 -6.48
CA PRO A 161 -12.89 11.38 -5.96
C PRO A 161 -12.40 11.54 -4.52
N ASP A 162 -12.01 12.75 -4.15
CA ASP A 162 -11.59 13.09 -2.78
C ASP A 162 -10.41 12.23 -2.24
N ALA A 163 -9.50 11.81 -3.17
CA ALA A 163 -8.38 10.94 -2.87
C ALA A 163 -7.55 11.41 -1.65
N ARG A 164 -7.36 12.73 -1.52
CA ARG A 164 -6.57 13.31 -0.43
C ARG A 164 -7.23 13.13 0.94
N GLU A 165 -8.54 13.24 1.00
CA GLU A 165 -9.33 13.09 2.23
C GLU A 165 -9.46 11.62 2.64
N ARG A 166 -9.38 10.73 1.66
CA ARG A 166 -9.48 9.28 1.85
C ARG A 166 -8.17 8.63 2.23
N SER A 167 -7.04 9.29 1.96
CA SER A 167 -5.71 8.72 2.25
C SER A 167 -5.50 8.55 3.75
N VAL A 168 -4.93 7.42 4.12
CA VAL A 168 -4.52 7.13 5.50
C VAL A 168 -3.08 7.52 5.78
N ALA A 169 -2.33 8.03 4.79
CA ALA A 169 -0.90 8.31 4.90
C ALA A 169 -0.56 9.22 6.10
N ALA A 170 -1.35 10.28 6.32
CA ALA A 170 -1.13 11.18 7.45
C ALA A 170 -1.35 10.50 8.81
N ARG A 171 -2.26 9.54 8.90
CA ARG A 171 -2.54 8.78 10.14
C ARG A 171 -1.48 7.70 10.40
N ALA A 172 -0.94 7.12 9.34
CA ALA A 172 0.10 6.11 9.45
C ALA A 172 1.48 6.68 9.86
N ALA A 173 1.65 8.01 9.72
CA ALA A 173 2.88 8.72 10.05
C ALA A 173 2.89 9.29 11.49
N CYS A 174 1.81 9.12 12.25
CA CYS A 174 1.69 9.50 13.67
C CYS A 174 1.96 8.31 14.57
#